data_7480caa0a6a13f5a8ec9d42ee59fa72f
#
_entry.id   7480caa0a6a13f5a8ec9d42ee59fa72f
#
_cell.length_a   1.000
_cell.length_b   1.000
_cell.length_c   1.000
_cell.angle_alpha   90.00
_cell.angle_beta   90.00
_cell.angle_gamma   90.00
#
_symmetry.space_group_name_H-M   'P 1'
#
loop_
_entity.id
_entity.type
_entity.pdbx_description
1 polymer ?
#
loop_
_entity_poly.entity_id
_entity_poly.type
_entity_poly.pdbx_seq_one_letter_code
_entity_poly.pdbx_strand_id
1 'polypeptide(L)'
;MTDIFSLKAEELALKIKDAQLTSVEICEKYIERINKFEKDVKAWAHFDKKLLLEKAAEADEYRRSGKPLGPLHGVPVAVKDIVGTIDMPTECGTVIRKGKSYSQNAEIIDLLLASGAIVMGKTATAELAYLGPPKTTNPHDHSRTPGGSSSGS
;
A
#
# COMPACT_ATOMS: atom_id res chain seq x y z
N MET A 1 18.44 -16.50 1.99
CA MET A 1 17.04 -16.04 2.11
C MET A 1 16.68 -15.23 0.88
N THR A 2 15.59 -15.51 0.21
CA THR A 2 15.14 -14.72 -0.94
C THR A 2 14.75 -13.32 -0.46
N ASP A 3 15.28 -12.29 -1.11
CA ASP A 3 14.91 -10.91 -0.77
C ASP A 3 13.44 -10.66 -1.18
N ILE A 4 12.56 -10.44 -0.20
CA ILE A 4 11.13 -10.18 -0.43
C ILE A 4 10.91 -9.00 -1.39
N PHE A 5 11.79 -8.00 -1.34
CA PHE A 5 11.68 -6.80 -2.18
C PHE A 5 12.02 -7.03 -3.66
N SER A 6 12.61 -8.17 -3.99
CA SER A 6 12.88 -8.57 -5.38
C SER A 6 11.76 -9.40 -6.01
N LEU A 7 10.79 -9.86 -5.19
CA LEU A 7 9.69 -10.70 -5.65
C LEU A 7 8.59 -9.88 -6.31
N LYS A 8 8.03 -10.41 -7.39
CA LYS A 8 6.84 -9.87 -8.03
C LYS A 8 5.59 -10.20 -7.20
N ALA A 9 4.50 -9.47 -7.42
CA ALA A 9 3.23 -9.70 -6.72
C ALA A 9 2.70 -11.15 -6.88
N GLU A 10 2.82 -11.72 -8.09
CA GLU A 10 2.44 -13.11 -8.37
C GLU A 10 3.29 -14.13 -7.59
N GLU A 11 4.58 -13.86 -7.43
CA GLU A 11 5.50 -14.71 -6.68
C GLU A 11 5.21 -14.64 -5.18
N LEU A 12 4.89 -13.44 -4.65
CA LEU A 12 4.44 -13.26 -3.27
C LEU A 12 3.14 -14.04 -3.02
N ALA A 13 2.14 -13.88 -3.89
CA ALA A 13 0.86 -14.58 -3.77
C ALA A 13 1.04 -16.10 -3.77
N LEU A 14 1.92 -16.62 -4.65
CA LEU A 14 2.21 -18.05 -4.72
C LEU A 14 2.89 -18.54 -3.43
N LYS A 15 3.89 -17.80 -2.92
CA LYS A 15 4.58 -18.15 -1.67
C LYS A 15 3.64 -18.12 -0.45
N ILE A 16 2.69 -17.19 -0.43
CA ILE A 16 1.65 -17.16 0.63
C ILE A 16 0.74 -18.39 0.50
N LYS A 17 0.27 -18.68 -0.71
CA LYS A 17 -0.57 -19.86 -0.99
C LYS A 17 0.09 -21.16 -0.53
N ASP A 18 1.38 -21.30 -0.85
CA ASP A 18 2.17 -22.51 -0.53
C ASP A 18 2.70 -22.52 0.93
N ALA A 19 2.27 -21.56 1.76
CA ALA A 19 2.70 -21.41 3.16
C ALA A 19 4.22 -21.26 3.35
N GLN A 20 4.94 -20.78 2.32
CA GLN A 20 6.37 -20.46 2.39
C GLN A 20 6.62 -19.09 3.02
N LEU A 21 5.64 -18.18 2.95
CA LEU A 21 5.60 -16.87 3.60
C LEU A 21 4.20 -16.64 4.16
N THR A 22 4.11 -15.80 5.17
CA THR A 22 2.84 -15.27 5.66
C THR A 22 2.66 -13.82 5.21
N SER A 23 1.40 -13.37 5.11
CA SER A 23 1.08 -11.97 4.83
C SER A 23 1.64 -11.05 5.92
N VAL A 24 1.64 -11.50 7.18
CA VAL A 24 2.21 -10.77 8.31
C VAL A 24 3.71 -10.57 8.13
N GLU A 25 4.49 -11.64 7.85
CA GLU A 25 5.95 -11.52 7.61
C GLU A 25 6.29 -10.54 6.49
N ILE A 26 5.52 -10.59 5.39
CA ILE A 26 5.71 -9.67 4.26
C ILE A 26 5.43 -8.23 4.70
N CYS A 27 4.31 -7.98 5.38
CA CYS A 27 3.94 -6.64 5.84
C CYS A 27 4.94 -6.10 6.88
N GLU A 28 5.46 -6.93 7.78
CA GLU A 28 6.50 -6.53 8.72
C GLU A 28 7.78 -6.06 8.01
N LYS A 29 8.21 -6.77 6.95
CA LYS A 29 9.37 -6.36 6.15
C LYS A 29 9.15 -5.03 5.43
N TYR A 30 7.95 -4.81 4.87
CA TYR A 30 7.62 -3.51 4.30
C TYR A 30 7.57 -2.40 5.36
N ILE A 31 7.03 -2.67 6.56
CA ILE A 31 7.04 -1.72 7.68
C ILE A 31 8.47 -1.37 8.10
N GLU A 32 9.38 -2.35 8.22
CA GLU A 32 10.80 -2.12 8.50
C GLU A 32 11.43 -1.19 7.46
N ARG A 33 11.15 -1.43 6.17
CA ARG A 33 11.63 -0.60 5.06
C ARG A 33 11.06 0.81 5.12
N ILE A 34 9.76 0.96 5.34
CA ILE A 34 9.10 2.26 5.50
C ILE A 34 9.73 3.03 6.67
N ASN A 35 9.84 2.43 7.84
CA ASN A 35 10.44 3.06 9.01
C ASN A 35 11.87 3.55 8.75
N LYS A 36 12.62 2.85 7.91
CA LYS A 36 14.01 3.22 7.57
C LYS A 36 14.10 4.42 6.62
N PHE A 37 13.19 4.52 5.64
CA PHE A 37 13.37 5.46 4.52
C PHE A 37 12.33 6.59 4.50
N GLU A 38 11.16 6.44 5.14
CA GLU A 38 10.05 7.38 5.00
C GLU A 38 10.36 8.79 5.49
N LYS A 39 11.22 8.92 6.50
CA LYS A 39 11.66 10.24 7.00
C LYS A 39 12.28 11.11 5.90
N ASP A 40 13.02 10.49 4.99
CA ASP A 40 13.72 11.17 3.91
C ASP A 40 12.90 11.15 2.62
N VAL A 41 12.29 10.01 2.26
CA VAL A 41 11.57 9.84 0.99
C VAL A 41 10.18 10.49 1.00
N LYS A 42 9.41 10.41 2.10
CA LYS A 42 8.05 10.98 2.24
C LYS A 42 7.10 10.49 1.14
N ALA A 43 7.06 9.18 0.97
CA ALA A 43 6.24 8.52 -0.06
C ALA A 43 4.78 8.36 0.35
N TRP A 44 4.47 8.38 1.66
CA TRP A 44 3.13 8.06 2.17
C TRP A 44 2.36 9.33 2.53
N ALA A 45 1.13 9.43 2.01
CA ALA A 45 0.13 10.40 2.44
C ALA A 45 -0.58 9.90 3.71
N HIS A 46 -0.89 8.61 3.76
CA HIS A 46 -1.47 7.95 4.92
C HIS A 46 -0.94 6.52 5.04
N PHE A 47 -0.47 6.14 6.22
CA PHE A 47 0.02 4.80 6.52
C PHE A 47 -0.28 4.46 7.97
N ASP A 48 -1.04 3.38 8.20
CA ASP A 48 -1.36 2.86 9.52
C ASP A 48 -0.80 1.43 9.65
N LYS A 49 0.30 1.32 10.40
CA LYS A 49 0.99 0.07 10.67
C LYS A 49 0.07 -0.95 11.38
N LYS A 50 -0.76 -0.50 12.33
CA LYS A 50 -1.61 -1.39 13.11
C LYS A 50 -2.69 -2.00 12.22
N LEU A 51 -3.39 -1.14 11.46
CA LEU A 51 -4.41 -1.57 10.51
C LEU A 51 -3.84 -2.54 9.45
N LEU A 52 -2.63 -2.26 8.95
CA LEU A 52 -1.98 -3.15 7.98
C LEU A 52 -1.72 -4.55 8.56
N LEU A 53 -1.20 -4.64 9.79
CA LEU A 53 -0.92 -5.93 10.42
C LEU A 53 -2.20 -6.69 10.81
N GLU A 54 -3.26 -6.00 11.19
CA GLU A 54 -4.58 -6.60 11.44
C GLU A 54 -5.10 -7.26 10.15
N LYS A 55 -5.11 -6.55 9.02
CA LYS A 55 -5.52 -7.10 7.72
C LYS A 55 -4.63 -8.26 7.24
N ALA A 56 -3.33 -8.18 7.50
CA ALA A 56 -2.41 -9.26 7.16
C ALA A 56 -2.69 -10.53 7.98
N ALA A 57 -2.97 -10.38 9.27
CA ALA A 57 -3.33 -11.51 10.14
C ALA A 57 -4.67 -12.14 9.70
N GLU A 58 -5.67 -11.34 9.33
CA GLU A 58 -6.94 -11.81 8.77
C GLU A 58 -6.74 -12.61 7.48
N ALA A 59 -5.86 -12.14 6.58
CA ALA A 59 -5.53 -12.85 5.36
C ALA A 59 -4.86 -14.20 5.63
N ASP A 60 -3.93 -14.24 6.60
CA ASP A 60 -3.27 -15.50 7.00
C ASP A 60 -4.25 -16.48 7.66
N GLU A 61 -5.21 -16.00 8.44
CA GLU A 61 -6.28 -16.83 9.00
C GLU A 61 -7.20 -17.37 7.90
N TYR A 62 -7.59 -16.52 6.96
CA TYR A 62 -8.40 -16.95 5.80
C TYR A 62 -7.68 -18.04 5.01
N ARG A 63 -6.38 -17.91 4.74
CA ARG A 63 -5.60 -18.98 4.09
C ARG A 63 -5.64 -20.28 4.88
N ARG A 64 -5.46 -20.22 6.20
CA ARG A 64 -5.51 -21.43 7.07
C ARG A 64 -6.88 -22.10 7.09
N SER A 65 -7.95 -21.39 6.78
CA SER A 65 -9.30 -21.96 6.71
C SER A 65 -9.51 -22.92 5.54
N GLY A 66 -8.57 -23.00 4.59
CA GLY A 66 -8.66 -23.87 3.43
C GLY A 66 -9.65 -23.40 2.34
N LYS A 67 -10.21 -22.20 2.47
CA LYS A 67 -11.09 -21.60 1.47
C LYS A 67 -10.32 -21.23 0.20
N PRO A 68 -10.98 -21.14 -0.97
CA PRO A 68 -10.36 -20.70 -2.20
C PRO A 68 -9.73 -19.31 -2.04
N LEU A 69 -8.48 -19.17 -2.49
CA LEU A 69 -7.74 -17.92 -2.44
C LEU A 69 -7.85 -17.16 -3.75
N GLY A 70 -8.01 -15.84 -3.66
CA GLY A 70 -7.90 -14.95 -4.82
C GLY A 70 -6.47 -14.85 -5.35
N PRO A 71 -6.28 -14.36 -6.59
CA PRO A 71 -4.98 -14.34 -7.26
C PRO A 71 -3.94 -13.43 -6.59
N LEU A 72 -4.37 -12.47 -5.78
CA LEU A 72 -3.50 -11.55 -5.03
C LEU A 72 -3.62 -11.75 -3.51
N HIS A 73 -4.07 -12.92 -3.07
CA HIS A 73 -4.33 -13.17 -1.66
C HIS A 73 -3.13 -12.84 -0.77
N GLY A 74 -3.35 -11.96 0.21
CA GLY A 74 -2.35 -11.55 1.20
C GLY A 74 -1.25 -10.61 0.69
N VAL A 75 -1.29 -10.23 -0.60
CA VAL A 75 -0.29 -9.31 -1.17
C VAL A 75 -0.61 -7.86 -0.79
N PRO A 76 0.33 -7.13 -0.14
CA PRO A 76 0.13 -5.72 0.18
C PRO A 76 0.28 -4.83 -1.07
N VAL A 77 -0.67 -3.93 -1.27
CA VAL A 77 -0.73 -3.00 -2.40
C VAL A 77 -0.85 -1.57 -1.88
N ALA A 78 0.05 -0.70 -2.33
CA ALA A 78 -0.02 0.73 -2.07
C ALA A 78 -0.93 1.42 -3.09
N VAL A 79 -1.74 2.38 -2.63
CA VAL A 79 -2.77 3.03 -3.45
C VAL A 79 -2.55 4.53 -3.47
N LYS A 80 -2.53 5.14 -4.66
CA LYS A 80 -2.38 6.58 -4.80
C LYS A 80 -3.48 7.34 -4.07
N ASP A 81 -3.14 8.45 -3.43
CA ASP A 81 -4.06 9.26 -2.62
C ASP A 81 -5.07 10.12 -3.43
N ILE A 82 -5.52 9.62 -4.56
CA ILE A 82 -6.69 10.10 -5.31
C ILE A 82 -7.75 9.02 -5.44
N VAL A 83 -7.40 7.77 -5.12
CA VAL A 83 -8.31 6.63 -5.22
C VAL A 83 -9.05 6.49 -3.89
N GLY A 84 -10.37 6.61 -3.91
CA GLY A 84 -11.23 6.56 -2.71
C GLY A 84 -11.15 5.21 -1.99
N THR A 85 -10.98 5.27 -0.67
CA THR A 85 -11.07 4.11 0.23
C THR A 85 -11.93 4.48 1.43
N ILE A 86 -12.68 3.51 1.99
CA ILE A 86 -13.56 3.74 3.14
C ILE A 86 -12.80 3.79 4.47
N ASP A 87 -11.69 3.10 4.56
CA ASP A 87 -10.93 2.87 5.80
C ASP A 87 -9.76 3.83 6.00
N MET A 88 -9.47 4.66 4.99
CA MET A 88 -8.40 5.66 5.04
C MET A 88 -8.84 6.96 4.39
N PRO A 89 -8.34 8.11 4.84
CA PRO A 89 -8.62 9.39 4.19
C PRO A 89 -8.11 9.40 2.74
N THR A 90 -8.76 10.19 1.89
CA THR A 90 -8.34 10.48 0.51
C THR A 90 -8.30 11.98 0.33
N GLU A 91 -7.12 12.53 0.56
CA GLU A 91 -6.90 13.98 0.65
C GLU A 91 -6.44 14.61 -0.67
N CYS A 92 -6.09 13.78 -1.66
CA CYS A 92 -5.66 14.22 -2.98
C CYS A 92 -4.46 15.19 -2.96
N GLY A 93 -3.58 15.07 -1.96
CA GLY A 93 -2.41 15.92 -1.80
C GLY A 93 -2.71 17.38 -1.48
N THR A 94 -3.93 17.73 -1.06
CA THR A 94 -4.35 19.13 -0.81
C THR A 94 -4.94 19.35 0.57
N VAL A 95 -4.61 20.50 1.16
CA VAL A 95 -5.08 20.87 2.50
C VAL A 95 -6.59 21.07 2.60
N ILE A 96 -7.25 21.44 1.49
CA ILE A 96 -8.72 21.64 1.46
C ILE A 96 -9.51 20.33 1.61
N ARG A 97 -8.85 19.19 1.41
CA ARG A 97 -9.43 17.85 1.58
C ARG A 97 -8.91 17.12 2.82
N LYS A 98 -8.21 17.82 3.70
CA LYS A 98 -7.63 17.20 4.91
C LYS A 98 -8.69 16.45 5.73
N GLY A 99 -8.43 15.17 6.04
CA GLY A 99 -9.32 14.28 6.77
C GLY A 99 -10.57 13.82 6.00
N LYS A 100 -10.68 14.12 4.71
CA LYS A 100 -11.82 13.67 3.89
C LYS A 100 -11.72 12.19 3.58
N SER A 101 -12.79 11.46 3.87
CA SER A 101 -12.98 10.05 3.54
C SER A 101 -14.18 9.88 2.63
N TYR A 102 -14.24 8.75 1.93
CA TYR A 102 -15.39 8.37 1.13
C TYR A 102 -16.26 7.36 1.89
N SER A 103 -17.56 7.33 1.58
CA SER A 103 -18.52 6.36 2.14
C SER A 103 -18.46 4.99 1.44
N GLN A 104 -17.75 4.90 0.33
CA GLN A 104 -17.55 3.66 -0.45
C GLN A 104 -16.17 3.66 -1.11
N ASN A 105 -15.65 2.50 -1.39
CA ASN A 105 -14.42 2.34 -2.15
C ASN A 105 -14.61 2.76 -3.61
N ALA A 106 -13.53 3.17 -4.26
CA ALA A 106 -13.48 3.15 -5.72
C ALA A 106 -13.54 1.69 -6.20
N GLU A 107 -14.17 1.44 -7.34
CA GLU A 107 -14.36 0.09 -7.90
C GLU A 107 -13.05 -0.73 -7.99
N ILE A 108 -11.95 -0.08 -8.37
CA ILE A 108 -10.64 -0.73 -8.43
C ILE A 108 -10.19 -1.27 -7.06
N ILE A 109 -10.56 -0.61 -5.96
CA ILE A 109 -10.26 -1.07 -4.60
C ILE A 109 -11.08 -2.31 -4.28
N ASP A 110 -12.36 -2.32 -4.60
CA ASP A 110 -13.22 -3.49 -4.38
C ASP A 110 -12.73 -4.69 -5.19
N LEU A 111 -12.27 -4.48 -6.43
CA LEU A 111 -11.66 -5.54 -7.25
C LEU A 111 -10.35 -6.07 -6.65
N LEU A 112 -9.50 -5.20 -6.11
CA LEU A 112 -8.27 -5.60 -5.40
C LEU A 112 -8.59 -6.42 -4.15
N LEU A 113 -9.53 -5.96 -3.34
CA LEU A 113 -9.97 -6.66 -2.13
C LEU A 113 -10.62 -8.01 -2.46
N ALA A 114 -11.47 -8.07 -3.50
CA ALA A 114 -12.05 -9.33 -3.99
C ALA A 114 -10.99 -10.31 -4.51
N SER A 115 -9.87 -9.79 -5.04
CA SER A 115 -8.70 -10.59 -5.41
C SER A 115 -7.86 -11.06 -4.22
N GLY A 116 -8.22 -10.64 -3.00
CA GLY A 116 -7.55 -10.96 -1.75
C GLY A 116 -6.35 -10.08 -1.42
N ALA A 117 -6.11 -8.99 -2.14
CA ALA A 117 -5.04 -8.04 -1.85
C ALA A 117 -5.30 -7.26 -0.55
N ILE A 118 -4.23 -6.76 0.06
CA ILE A 118 -4.29 -5.93 1.26
C ILE A 118 -3.93 -4.50 0.87
N VAL A 119 -4.85 -3.55 1.01
CA VAL A 119 -4.51 -2.12 0.84
C VAL A 119 -3.70 -1.67 2.04
N MET A 120 -2.40 -1.39 1.81
CA MET A 120 -1.45 -1.11 2.89
C MET A 120 -1.37 0.37 3.27
N GLY A 121 -1.82 1.27 2.41
CA GLY A 121 -1.77 2.71 2.66
C GLY A 121 -1.97 3.53 1.40
N LYS A 122 -1.96 4.87 1.59
CA LYS A 122 -2.13 5.86 0.53
C LYS A 122 -0.80 6.51 0.21
N THR A 123 -0.37 6.45 -1.06
CA THR A 123 0.88 7.06 -1.51
C THR A 123 0.67 8.52 -1.92
N ALA A 124 1.71 9.34 -1.69
CA ALA A 124 1.68 10.76 -1.98
C ALA A 124 1.42 11.05 -3.47
N THR A 125 0.67 12.10 -3.73
CA THR A 125 0.33 12.57 -5.07
C THR A 125 0.65 14.07 -5.19
N ALA A 126 0.89 14.56 -6.40
CA ALA A 126 0.81 15.98 -6.67
C ALA A 126 -0.59 16.51 -6.30
N GLU A 127 -0.69 17.77 -5.88
CA GLU A 127 -1.96 18.36 -5.47
C GLU A 127 -3.01 18.19 -6.56
N LEU A 128 -4.15 17.57 -6.20
CA LEU A 128 -5.26 17.18 -7.09
C LEU A 128 -4.82 16.37 -8.32
N ALA A 129 -3.67 15.68 -8.21
CA ALA A 129 -3.01 14.93 -9.29
C ALA A 129 -2.58 15.80 -10.49
N TYR A 130 -2.54 17.12 -10.34
CA TYR A 130 -2.27 18.08 -11.43
C TYR A 130 -1.28 19.18 -11.03
N LEU A 131 -1.50 19.83 -9.89
CA LEU A 131 -0.70 20.97 -9.41
C LEU A 131 0.60 20.47 -8.75
N GLY A 132 1.48 21.37 -8.38
CA GLY A 132 2.82 21.23 -7.83
C GLY A 132 3.23 19.88 -7.17
N PRO A 133 4.52 19.59 -7.13
CA PRO A 133 4.99 18.32 -6.58
C PRO A 133 4.73 18.25 -5.07
N PRO A 134 4.48 17.05 -4.51
CA PRO A 134 4.44 16.84 -3.07
C PRO A 134 5.83 16.94 -2.45
N LYS A 135 5.92 16.75 -1.13
CA LYS A 135 7.20 16.73 -0.41
C LYS A 135 8.04 15.48 -0.66
N THR A 136 7.54 14.53 -1.44
CA THR A 136 8.23 13.28 -1.78
C THR A 136 9.52 13.57 -2.55
N THR A 137 10.61 12.92 -2.15
CA THR A 137 11.92 13.06 -2.79
C THR A 137 12.28 11.79 -3.57
N ASN A 138 13.14 11.94 -4.57
CA ASN A 138 13.66 10.79 -5.29
C ASN A 138 14.62 10.00 -4.36
N PRO A 139 14.41 8.68 -4.16
CA PRO A 139 15.25 7.88 -3.27
C PRO A 139 16.70 7.73 -3.72
N HIS A 140 17.01 7.99 -5.00
CA HIS A 140 18.37 7.98 -5.53
C HIS A 140 19.08 9.33 -5.42
N ASP A 141 18.30 10.43 -5.31
CA ASP A 141 18.83 11.79 -5.16
C ASP A 141 17.77 12.66 -4.46
N HIS A 142 17.87 12.80 -3.16
CA HIS A 142 16.90 13.54 -2.34
C HIS A 142 16.80 15.03 -2.66
N SER A 143 17.68 15.60 -3.47
CA SER A 143 17.57 16.96 -3.98
C SER A 143 16.57 17.09 -5.13
N ARG A 144 16.07 15.98 -5.65
CA ARG A 144 15.17 15.91 -6.81
C ARG A 144 13.78 15.39 -6.42
N THR A 145 12.79 15.79 -7.20
CA THR A 145 11.46 15.17 -7.18
C THR A 145 11.51 13.79 -7.87
N PRO A 146 10.70 12.80 -7.43
CA PRO A 146 10.59 11.52 -8.12
C PRO A 146 9.76 11.61 -9.41
N GLY A 147 9.23 12.79 -9.72
CA GLY A 147 8.23 12.99 -10.78
C GLY A 147 6.80 12.92 -10.21
N GLY A 148 5.84 12.85 -11.10
CA GLY A 148 4.42 12.85 -10.70
C GLY A 148 3.47 12.52 -11.86
N SER A 149 2.22 12.50 -11.56
CA SER A 149 1.54 12.90 -10.30
C SER A 149 1.54 11.81 -9.21
N SER A 150 1.92 10.56 -9.50
CA SER A 150 1.99 9.42 -8.55
C SER A 150 3.35 9.39 -7.83
N SER A 151 3.70 10.48 -7.15
CA SER A 151 5.06 10.70 -6.63
C SER A 151 5.49 9.71 -5.54
N GLY A 152 4.55 9.22 -4.73
CA GLY A 152 4.85 8.24 -3.68
C GLY A 152 4.91 6.80 -4.17
N SER A 153 4.47 6.54 -5.40
CA SER A 153 4.51 5.21 -6.01
C SER A 153 5.77 5.02 -6.80
#